data_11092b438ed19129e72316877495d1e1
#
_entry.id   11092b438ed19129e72316877495d1e1
#
_cell.length_a   1.000
_cell.length_b   1.000
_cell.length_c   1.000
_cell.angle_alpha   90.00
_cell.angle_beta   90.00
_cell.angle_gamma   90.00
#
_symmetry.space_group_name_H-M   'P 1'
#
loop_
_entity.id
_entity.type
_entity.pdbx_description
1 polymer ?
#
loop_
_entity_poly.entity_id
_entity_poly.type
_entity_poly.pdbx_seq_one_letter_code
_entity_poly.pdbx_strand_id
1 'polypeptide(L)'
;MKVKYGNILLATVFSIIAAVAVSCSEKAEKEHVTDSAMTFQVEQTQLSKVTANGEWDGNERIAVKIGTKIKEYHATNRSGSTATIEGISAEQTHWWQNTSSVEVMAWMVGSEYHTDLEKIGGWSDQSSSDKLAASDFLFVPPTTCTFGTVNALGFLHQMSKIRINLKNEGVLLGANPAEVSVSIGDASNNITLWGRLNPLLVDSDNGKYSGLTVRDDLPGGYVQPCRVTASSGCVSSYEALLIPQSFAGKKMIIVTYDGKQYSYIPESGQPEATVKGGYRREYNVVVNKLGLSVSSGNISGWNDGGSTSGSANLKIKFRNE
;
A
#
# COMPACT_ATOMS: atom_id res chain seq x y z
N MET A 1 -4.52 62.88 -75.78
CA MET A 1 -5.29 61.69 -75.66
C MET A 1 -4.46 60.66 -74.88
N LYS A 2 -4.72 60.55 -73.59
CA LYS A 2 -3.96 59.68 -72.69
C LYS A 2 -4.74 58.36 -72.45
N VAL A 3 -4.17 57.23 -72.76
CA VAL A 3 -4.70 55.93 -72.45
C VAL A 3 -3.98 55.42 -71.18
N LYS A 4 -4.78 55.14 -70.16
CA LYS A 4 -4.33 54.48 -68.93
C LYS A 4 -4.23 52.97 -69.15
N TYR A 5 -3.08 52.44 -68.93
CA TYR A 5 -2.91 50.98 -68.57
C TYR A 5 -2.26 50.93 -67.24
N GLY A 6 -2.98 50.42 -66.30
CA GLY A 6 -2.46 50.13 -64.98
C GLY A 6 -3.43 49.25 -64.24
N ASN A 7 -2.93 48.18 -63.64
CA ASN A 7 -3.56 47.26 -62.64
C ASN A 7 -4.34 46.06 -63.15
N ILE A 8 -3.65 45.07 -63.68
CA ILE A 8 -4.02 43.64 -63.53
C ILE A 8 -2.72 42.85 -63.44
N LEU A 9 -2.10 42.75 -62.27
CA LEU A 9 -1.08 41.73 -61.98
C LEU A 9 -0.69 41.80 -60.50
N LEU A 10 -1.67 41.62 -59.58
CA LEU A 10 -1.32 41.48 -58.17
C LEU A 10 -2.38 40.71 -57.41
N ALA A 11 -3.08 39.74 -58.02
CA ALA A 11 -4.11 38.98 -57.35
C ALA A 11 -3.91 37.45 -57.40
N THR A 12 -2.80 36.96 -57.96
CA THR A 12 -2.63 35.47 -58.14
C THR A 12 -1.43 34.87 -57.39
N VAL A 13 -0.73 35.59 -56.52
CA VAL A 13 0.42 35.06 -55.78
C VAL A 13 0.10 34.75 -54.31
N PHE A 14 -1.07 35.16 -53.79
CA PHE A 14 -1.40 34.95 -52.38
C PHE A 14 -2.20 33.68 -52.05
N SER A 15 -2.60 32.86 -53.02
CA SER A 15 -3.44 31.67 -52.79
C SER A 15 -2.68 30.36 -52.77
N ILE A 16 -1.37 30.31 -52.88
CA ILE A 16 -0.59 29.04 -52.90
C ILE A 16 0.19 28.80 -51.58
N ILE A 17 0.27 29.80 -50.67
CA ILE A 17 1.02 29.64 -49.41
C ILE A 17 0.17 29.11 -48.25
N ALA A 18 -1.15 29.09 -48.39
CA ALA A 18 -2.03 28.63 -47.31
C ALA A 18 -2.28 27.08 -47.25
N ALA A 19 -1.85 26.33 -48.27
CA ALA A 19 -2.14 24.89 -48.33
C ALA A 19 -0.99 23.96 -47.85
N VAL A 20 0.17 24.51 -47.49
CA VAL A 20 1.31 23.70 -47.03
C VAL A 20 1.47 23.70 -45.50
N ALA A 21 0.76 24.56 -44.78
CA ALA A 21 0.89 24.64 -43.31
C ALA A 21 0.00 23.66 -42.50
N VAL A 22 -0.95 22.97 -43.14
CA VAL A 22 -1.89 22.07 -42.42
C VAL A 22 -1.40 20.60 -42.43
N SER A 23 -0.42 20.23 -43.23
CA SER A 23 0.05 18.85 -43.32
C SER A 23 1.19 18.49 -42.35
N CYS A 24 1.79 19.46 -41.64
CA CYS A 24 2.90 19.19 -40.71
C CYS A 24 2.47 19.02 -39.25
N SER A 25 1.24 19.47 -38.86
CA SER A 25 0.86 19.38 -37.44
C SER A 25 0.39 18.02 -37.00
N GLU A 26 -0.37 17.29 -37.82
CA GLU A 26 -0.87 15.97 -37.44
C GLU A 26 0.23 14.90 -37.38
N LYS A 27 1.24 14.98 -38.22
CA LYS A 27 2.34 14.01 -38.22
C LYS A 27 3.33 14.25 -37.09
N ALA A 28 3.58 15.54 -36.76
CA ALA A 28 4.42 15.94 -35.65
C ALA A 28 3.75 15.62 -34.28
N GLU A 29 2.42 15.84 -34.16
CA GLU A 29 1.69 15.43 -32.95
C GLU A 29 1.67 13.91 -32.74
N LYS A 30 1.49 13.11 -33.81
CA LYS A 30 1.51 11.64 -33.70
C LYS A 30 2.90 11.09 -33.36
N GLU A 31 3.96 11.65 -33.94
CA GLU A 31 5.32 11.24 -33.60
C GLU A 31 5.67 11.62 -32.14
N HIS A 32 5.23 12.76 -31.67
CA HIS A 32 5.50 13.21 -30.30
C HIS A 32 4.73 12.39 -29.23
N VAL A 33 3.54 11.88 -29.55
CA VAL A 33 2.78 11.03 -28.62
C VAL A 33 3.46 9.68 -28.42
N THR A 34 3.89 9.02 -29.49
CA THR A 34 4.48 7.67 -29.43
C THR A 34 5.85 7.63 -28.73
N ASP A 35 6.55 8.78 -28.68
CA ASP A 35 7.84 8.91 -28.02
C ASP A 35 7.71 9.48 -26.59
N SER A 36 6.49 9.70 -26.10
CA SER A 36 6.26 10.20 -24.75
C SER A 36 6.23 9.06 -23.74
N ALA A 37 7.19 9.06 -22.82
CA ALA A 37 7.23 8.12 -21.71
C ALA A 37 6.06 8.38 -20.73
N MET A 38 5.49 7.31 -20.20
CA MET A 38 4.53 7.41 -19.11
C MET A 38 5.29 7.49 -17.79
N THR A 39 5.21 8.64 -17.15
CA THR A 39 5.70 8.89 -15.80
C THR A 39 4.53 9.25 -14.90
N PHE A 40 4.65 8.93 -13.61
CA PHE A 40 3.55 9.18 -12.68
C PHE A 40 4.07 9.90 -11.44
N GLN A 41 3.29 10.84 -10.94
CA GLN A 41 3.52 11.36 -9.59
C GLN A 41 2.97 10.37 -8.57
N VAL A 42 3.70 10.16 -7.50
CA VAL A 42 3.29 9.31 -6.40
C VAL A 42 3.41 10.08 -5.10
N GLU A 43 2.45 9.86 -4.24
CA GLU A 43 2.45 10.40 -2.90
C GLU A 43 2.29 9.24 -1.92
N GLN A 44 3.20 9.17 -0.95
CA GLN A 44 2.97 8.33 0.20
C GLN A 44 2.05 9.06 1.16
N THR A 45 0.89 8.49 1.44
CA THR A 45 0.09 8.95 2.59
C THR A 45 0.96 8.80 3.83
N GLN A 46 0.94 9.78 4.74
CA GLN A 46 1.87 9.94 5.90
C GLN A 46 2.09 8.70 6.78
N LEU A 47 1.45 7.59 6.50
CA LEU A 47 1.52 6.35 7.25
C LEU A 47 2.06 5.17 6.41
N SER A 48 2.40 5.38 5.13
CA SER A 48 3.07 4.37 4.32
C SER A 48 4.58 4.46 4.54
N LYS A 49 5.14 3.52 5.28
CA LYS A 49 6.59 3.41 5.46
C LYS A 49 7.12 2.33 4.53
N VAL A 50 7.55 2.72 3.33
CA VAL A 50 8.43 1.89 2.52
C VAL A 50 9.85 1.94 3.11
N THR A 51 10.18 3.05 3.77
CA THR A 51 11.38 3.21 4.60
C THR A 51 10.99 3.46 6.06
N ALA A 52 11.93 3.32 6.97
CA ALA A 52 11.73 3.61 8.39
C ALA A 52 11.19 5.03 8.65
N ASN A 53 11.42 5.97 7.71
CA ASN A 53 11.06 7.38 7.81
C ASN A 53 9.80 7.77 7.02
N GLY A 54 9.21 6.85 6.21
CA GLY A 54 8.06 7.17 5.36
C GLY A 54 8.40 8.06 4.17
N GLU A 55 9.63 8.00 3.68
CA GLU A 55 10.13 8.76 2.54
C GLU A 55 10.54 7.83 1.41
N TRP A 56 10.47 8.32 0.18
CA TRP A 56 11.00 7.63 -0.98
C TRP A 56 12.53 7.67 -0.94
N ASP A 57 13.19 6.50 -1.02
CA ASP A 57 14.65 6.42 -0.98
C ASP A 57 15.31 6.13 -2.34
N GLY A 58 14.50 5.75 -3.35
CA GLY A 58 14.91 5.48 -4.73
C GLY A 58 15.33 4.03 -4.96
N ASN A 59 15.22 3.18 -3.94
CA ASN A 59 15.47 1.74 -4.05
C ASN A 59 14.17 0.96 -4.26
N GLU A 60 13.04 1.65 -4.27
CA GLU A 60 11.72 1.04 -4.46
C GLU A 60 11.62 0.45 -5.87
N ARG A 61 11.20 -0.79 -5.92
CA ARG A 61 10.94 -1.54 -7.15
C ARG A 61 9.45 -1.68 -7.35
N ILE A 62 8.92 -0.89 -8.27
CA ILE A 62 7.48 -0.72 -8.47
C ILE A 62 7.06 -1.44 -9.74
N ALA A 63 6.09 -2.34 -9.64
CA ALA A 63 5.45 -2.91 -10.80
C ALA A 63 4.33 -1.99 -11.28
N VAL A 64 4.36 -1.58 -12.56
CA VAL A 64 3.31 -0.78 -13.21
C VAL A 64 2.68 -1.62 -14.31
N LYS A 65 1.36 -1.80 -14.25
CA LYS A 65 0.59 -2.60 -15.20
C LYS A 65 -0.33 -1.73 -16.04
N ILE A 66 -0.23 -1.87 -17.36
CA ILE A 66 -1.14 -1.28 -18.35
C ILE A 66 -1.61 -2.39 -19.31
N GLY A 67 -2.91 -2.64 -19.35
CA GLY A 67 -3.45 -3.79 -20.05
C GLY A 67 -2.87 -5.11 -19.48
N THR A 68 -2.19 -5.90 -20.32
CA THR A 68 -1.54 -7.16 -19.91
C THR A 68 -0.05 -7.01 -19.61
N LYS A 69 0.55 -5.85 -19.85
CA LYS A 69 2.00 -5.63 -19.70
C LYS A 69 2.31 -5.09 -18.32
N ILE A 70 3.26 -5.72 -17.65
CA ILE A 70 3.82 -5.28 -16.37
C ILE A 70 5.26 -4.85 -16.63
N LYS A 71 5.64 -3.67 -16.12
CA LYS A 71 6.96 -3.09 -16.27
C LYS A 71 7.47 -2.56 -14.95
N GLU A 72 8.80 -2.55 -14.79
CA GLU A 72 9.47 -2.12 -13.57
C GLU A 72 9.77 -0.64 -13.61
N TYR A 73 9.36 0.05 -12.55
CA TYR A 73 9.56 1.47 -12.32
C TYR A 73 10.32 1.70 -11.01
N HIS A 74 10.94 2.85 -10.88
CA HIS A 74 11.61 3.29 -9.67
C HIS A 74 11.29 4.76 -9.37
N ALA A 75 11.50 5.16 -8.12
CA ALA A 75 11.24 6.54 -7.69
C ALA A 75 12.40 7.46 -8.03
N THR A 76 12.08 8.59 -8.69
CA THR A 76 12.98 9.68 -9.03
C THR A 76 12.42 11.01 -8.53
N ASN A 77 13.15 12.11 -8.63
CA ASN A 77 12.71 13.47 -8.25
C ASN A 77 11.99 13.48 -6.88
N ARG A 78 12.62 12.88 -5.89
CA ARG A 78 12.05 12.63 -4.56
C ARG A 78 12.06 13.90 -3.70
N SER A 79 10.95 14.14 -2.99
CA SER A 79 10.83 15.23 -2.03
C SER A 79 9.94 14.77 -0.86
N GLY A 80 10.56 14.21 0.18
CA GLY A 80 9.84 13.66 1.34
C GLY A 80 8.88 12.54 0.92
N SER A 81 7.58 12.76 1.11
CA SER A 81 6.51 11.80 0.79
C SER A 81 6.15 11.75 -0.70
N THR A 82 6.67 12.65 -1.53
CA THR A 82 6.35 12.72 -2.96
C THR A 82 7.53 12.30 -3.83
N ALA A 83 7.25 11.65 -4.96
CA ALA A 83 8.23 11.32 -5.98
C ALA A 83 7.58 11.29 -7.37
N THR A 84 8.43 11.25 -8.39
CA THR A 84 8.03 10.79 -9.73
C THR A 84 8.49 9.35 -9.89
N ILE A 85 7.67 8.49 -10.47
CA ILE A 85 8.12 7.16 -10.88
C ILE A 85 8.25 7.07 -12.40
N GLU A 86 9.31 6.43 -12.84
CA GLU A 86 9.63 6.22 -14.25
C GLU A 86 10.21 4.82 -14.48
N GLY A 87 10.12 4.30 -15.72
CA GLY A 87 10.68 3.00 -16.05
C GLY A 87 12.19 2.96 -15.86
N ILE A 88 12.71 1.86 -15.30
CA ILE A 88 14.15 1.69 -15.03
C ILE A 88 15.01 1.63 -16.30
N SER A 89 14.41 1.42 -17.45
CA SER A 89 15.03 1.46 -18.79
C SER A 89 13.97 1.73 -19.87
N ALA A 90 14.39 1.96 -21.09
CA ALA A 90 13.47 2.16 -22.22
C ALA A 90 12.54 0.94 -22.43
N GLU A 91 13.05 -0.28 -22.25
CA GLU A 91 12.27 -1.52 -22.35
C GLU A 91 11.25 -1.63 -21.20
N GLN A 92 11.60 -1.12 -20.04
CA GLN A 92 10.74 -1.09 -18.85
C GLN A 92 9.87 0.16 -18.77
N THR A 93 9.89 1.04 -19.76
CA THR A 93 9.03 2.20 -19.84
C THR A 93 7.75 1.87 -20.62
N HIS A 94 6.58 2.20 -20.08
CA HIS A 94 5.35 2.30 -20.85
C HIS A 94 5.37 3.60 -21.67
N TRP A 95 5.01 3.51 -22.93
CA TRP A 95 4.97 4.63 -23.86
C TRP A 95 3.54 4.91 -24.26
N TRP A 96 3.17 6.19 -24.37
CA TRP A 96 1.88 6.57 -24.92
C TRP A 96 1.78 6.11 -26.37
N GLN A 97 0.69 5.44 -26.71
CA GLN A 97 0.43 4.98 -28.07
C GLN A 97 -0.44 5.96 -28.87
N ASN A 98 -1.19 6.78 -28.17
CA ASN A 98 -2.09 7.81 -28.66
C ASN A 98 -2.52 8.71 -27.50
N THR A 99 -3.44 9.65 -27.73
CA THR A 99 -3.96 10.58 -26.72
C THR A 99 -5.11 10.03 -25.87
N SER A 100 -5.52 8.77 -26.09
CA SER A 100 -6.60 8.15 -25.31
C SER A 100 -6.14 7.87 -23.88
N SER A 101 -7.07 7.98 -22.94
CA SER A 101 -6.83 7.58 -21.55
C SER A 101 -6.56 6.09 -21.43
N VAL A 102 -5.74 5.70 -20.48
CA VAL A 102 -5.40 4.30 -20.15
C VAL A 102 -5.68 4.03 -18.68
N GLU A 103 -6.01 2.79 -18.37
CA GLU A 103 -6.11 2.32 -17.00
C GLU A 103 -4.75 1.81 -16.54
N VAL A 104 -4.29 2.29 -15.40
CA VAL A 104 -3.01 1.96 -14.78
C VAL A 104 -3.26 1.35 -13.41
N MET A 105 -2.57 0.27 -13.11
CA MET A 105 -2.40 -0.28 -11.76
C MET A 105 -0.92 -0.28 -11.42
N ALA A 106 -0.58 -0.11 -10.14
CA ALA A 106 0.79 -0.23 -9.68
C ALA A 106 0.86 -0.89 -8.31
N TRP A 107 1.98 -1.53 -8.00
CA TRP A 107 2.17 -2.14 -6.69
C TRP A 107 3.64 -2.28 -6.31
N MET A 108 3.85 -2.44 -5.00
CA MET A 108 5.14 -2.72 -4.39
C MET A 108 4.97 -3.79 -3.32
N VAL A 109 5.93 -4.69 -3.24
CA VAL A 109 6.03 -5.72 -2.20
C VAL A 109 7.37 -5.53 -1.49
N GLY A 110 7.36 -4.80 -0.38
CA GLY A 110 8.60 -4.35 0.24
C GLY A 110 9.47 -3.57 -0.76
N SER A 111 10.73 -3.97 -0.91
CA SER A 111 11.69 -3.40 -1.87
C SER A 111 11.93 -4.28 -3.10
N GLU A 112 11.17 -5.36 -3.29
CA GLU A 112 11.37 -6.31 -4.37
C GLU A 112 10.44 -6.07 -5.56
N TYR A 113 10.95 -6.27 -6.78
CA TYR A 113 10.11 -6.32 -7.97
C TYR A 113 9.32 -7.62 -8.00
N HIS A 114 8.01 -7.51 -7.86
CA HIS A 114 7.11 -8.65 -7.73
C HIS A 114 5.99 -8.56 -8.78
N THR A 115 5.80 -9.63 -9.56
CA THR A 115 4.79 -9.68 -10.62
C THR A 115 3.66 -10.68 -10.36
N ASP A 116 3.85 -11.61 -9.42
CA ASP A 116 2.87 -12.63 -9.07
C ASP A 116 1.92 -12.14 -7.96
N LEU A 117 0.77 -11.61 -8.35
CA LEU A 117 -0.26 -11.13 -7.42
C LEU A 117 -1.13 -12.26 -6.83
N GLU A 118 -0.94 -13.49 -7.28
CA GLU A 118 -1.62 -14.68 -6.73
C GLU A 118 -0.90 -15.23 -5.49
N LYS A 119 0.34 -14.80 -5.23
CA LYS A 119 1.15 -15.28 -4.12
C LYS A 119 1.91 -14.16 -3.44
N ILE A 120 1.27 -13.46 -2.52
CA ILE A 120 1.82 -12.35 -1.74
C ILE A 120 1.95 -12.78 -0.29
N GLY A 121 3.14 -12.63 0.32
CA GLY A 121 3.31 -12.96 1.74
C GLY A 121 4.47 -13.91 2.03
N GLY A 122 4.26 -14.78 3.03
CA GLY A 122 5.31 -15.70 3.53
C GLY A 122 6.23 -15.08 4.59
N TRP A 123 5.93 -13.86 5.03
CA TRP A 123 6.75 -13.08 5.97
C TRP A 123 6.52 -13.51 7.43
N SER A 124 7.16 -14.59 7.82
CA SER A 124 7.12 -15.09 9.20
C SER A 124 8.08 -14.36 10.14
N ASP A 125 9.22 -13.91 9.63
CA ASP A 125 10.22 -13.17 10.40
C ASP A 125 10.13 -11.67 10.09
N GLN A 126 9.54 -10.92 11.02
CA GLN A 126 9.43 -9.46 11.00
C GLN A 126 10.16 -8.85 12.22
N SER A 127 11.21 -9.51 12.73
CA SER A 127 11.86 -9.18 14.01
C SER A 127 12.69 -7.90 14.01
N SER A 128 12.92 -7.27 12.85
CA SER A 128 13.59 -5.97 12.72
C SER A 128 12.75 -4.98 11.93
N SER A 129 13.09 -3.68 12.01
CA SER A 129 12.45 -2.61 11.22
C SER A 129 12.48 -2.88 9.73
N ASP A 130 13.61 -3.36 9.22
CA ASP A 130 13.80 -3.63 7.80
C ASP A 130 12.96 -4.81 7.32
N LYS A 131 12.92 -5.90 8.11
CA LYS A 131 12.06 -7.05 7.81
C LYS A 131 10.58 -6.71 7.91
N LEU A 132 10.19 -5.87 8.87
CA LEU A 132 8.83 -5.36 8.99
C LEU A 132 8.47 -4.53 7.75
N ALA A 133 9.33 -3.61 7.32
CA ALA A 133 9.13 -2.79 6.12
C ALA A 133 9.07 -3.66 4.85
N ALA A 134 9.95 -4.66 4.72
CA ALA A 134 9.94 -5.61 3.60
C ALA A 134 8.68 -6.49 3.55
N SER A 135 7.90 -6.54 4.62
CA SER A 135 6.64 -7.28 4.68
C SER A 135 5.42 -6.46 4.27
N ASP A 136 5.60 -5.23 3.82
CA ASP A 136 4.49 -4.39 3.40
C ASP A 136 4.10 -4.62 1.95
N PHE A 137 2.83 -4.54 1.67
CA PHE A 137 2.26 -4.60 0.34
C PHE A 137 1.41 -3.36 0.08
N LEU A 138 1.85 -2.57 -0.88
CA LEU A 138 1.19 -1.35 -1.34
C LEU A 138 0.61 -1.55 -2.74
N PHE A 139 -0.60 -1.07 -2.97
CA PHE A 139 -1.28 -1.20 -4.25
C PHE A 139 -2.00 0.09 -4.65
N VAL A 140 -1.90 0.42 -5.93
CA VAL A 140 -2.70 1.45 -6.61
C VAL A 140 -3.81 0.74 -7.37
N PRO A 141 -5.08 0.91 -6.98
CA PRO A 141 -6.21 0.33 -7.71
C PRO A 141 -6.31 0.90 -9.14
N PRO A 142 -7.10 0.28 -10.03
CA PRO A 142 -7.30 0.77 -11.38
C PRO A 142 -7.57 2.27 -11.42
N THR A 143 -6.66 3.03 -12.02
CA THR A 143 -6.65 4.49 -12.06
C THR A 143 -6.55 4.95 -13.50
N THR A 144 -7.47 5.83 -13.93
CA THR A 144 -7.46 6.39 -15.28
C THR A 144 -6.38 7.46 -15.38
N CYS A 145 -5.46 7.28 -16.32
CA CYS A 145 -4.40 8.23 -16.66
C CYS A 145 -4.62 8.80 -18.06
N THR A 146 -4.34 10.09 -18.24
CA THR A 146 -4.62 10.83 -19.48
C THR A 146 -3.35 11.45 -20.03
N PHE A 147 -3.16 11.37 -21.34
CA PHE A 147 -2.04 11.99 -22.03
C PHE A 147 -2.02 13.51 -21.83
N GLY A 148 -0.83 14.09 -21.68
CA GLY A 148 -0.63 15.52 -21.53
C GLY A 148 -1.04 16.11 -20.18
N THR A 149 -1.36 15.27 -19.20
CA THR A 149 -1.66 15.69 -17.82
C THR A 149 -0.68 15.10 -16.81
N VAL A 150 -0.61 15.70 -15.64
CA VAL A 150 0.06 15.09 -14.49
C VAL A 150 -0.83 13.97 -13.95
N ASN A 151 -0.35 12.73 -14.05
CA ASN A 151 -1.05 11.57 -13.56
C ASN A 151 -0.53 11.20 -12.17
N ALA A 152 -1.40 11.23 -11.16
CA ALA A 152 -1.08 10.88 -9.79
C ALA A 152 -1.56 9.46 -9.45
N LEU A 153 -0.70 8.67 -8.80
CA LEU A 153 -1.01 7.33 -8.33
C LEU A 153 -0.93 7.30 -6.79
N GLY A 154 -2.04 6.98 -6.15
CA GLY A 154 -2.14 6.86 -4.69
C GLY A 154 -1.93 5.42 -4.23
N PHE A 155 -0.83 5.14 -3.56
CA PHE A 155 -0.55 3.83 -2.98
C PHE A 155 -1.32 3.61 -1.68
N LEU A 156 -1.98 2.47 -1.58
CA LEU A 156 -2.78 2.05 -0.43
C LEU A 156 -2.18 0.79 0.20
N HIS A 157 -2.01 0.80 1.52
CA HIS A 157 -1.62 -0.40 2.26
C HIS A 157 -2.68 -1.49 2.12
N GLN A 158 -2.24 -2.69 1.84
CA GLN A 158 -3.09 -3.86 1.72
C GLN A 158 -2.98 -4.79 2.93
N MET A 159 -1.88 -4.69 3.67
CA MET A 159 -1.69 -5.45 4.91
C MET A 159 -2.51 -4.85 6.06
N SER A 160 -2.74 -5.66 7.08
CA SER A 160 -3.22 -5.19 8.39
C SER A 160 -2.02 -4.93 9.29
N LYS A 161 -1.89 -3.74 9.84
CA LYS A 161 -0.86 -3.43 10.84
C LYS A 161 -1.41 -3.64 12.25
N ILE A 162 -0.74 -4.45 13.04
CA ILE A 162 -1.08 -4.61 14.45
C ILE A 162 0.04 -4.09 15.35
N ARG A 163 -0.35 -3.55 16.49
CA ARG A 163 0.54 -3.18 17.58
C ARG A 163 0.12 -3.88 18.86
N ILE A 164 1.04 -4.56 19.51
CA ILE A 164 0.83 -5.28 20.77
C ILE A 164 1.60 -4.56 21.88
N ASN A 165 0.89 -4.05 22.85
CA ASN A 165 1.42 -3.33 24.00
C ASN A 165 1.32 -4.23 25.24
N LEU A 166 2.43 -4.74 25.73
CA LEU A 166 2.48 -5.53 26.96
C LEU A 166 2.55 -4.60 28.17
N LYS A 167 1.48 -4.58 28.96
CA LYS A 167 1.37 -3.69 30.13
C LYS A 167 2.35 -4.07 31.23
N ASN A 168 2.91 -3.10 31.90
CA ASN A 168 3.75 -3.29 33.09
C ASN A 168 2.87 -3.57 34.33
N GLU A 169 2.10 -4.66 34.24
CA GLU A 169 1.09 -5.09 35.21
C GLU A 169 1.07 -6.62 35.31
N GLY A 170 0.41 -7.14 36.36
CA GLY A 170 0.23 -8.57 36.56
C GLY A 170 1.56 -9.31 36.70
N VAL A 171 1.76 -10.37 35.91
CA VAL A 171 3.00 -11.18 35.91
C VAL A 171 4.20 -10.40 35.38
N LEU A 172 3.99 -9.40 34.53
CA LEU A 172 5.04 -8.59 33.91
C LEU A 172 5.38 -7.32 34.72
N LEU A 173 4.82 -7.13 35.90
CA LEU A 173 5.12 -5.97 36.74
C LEU A 173 6.63 -5.96 37.09
N GLY A 174 7.36 -4.95 36.61
CA GLY A 174 8.81 -4.81 36.80
C GLY A 174 9.66 -5.81 36.01
N ALA A 175 9.08 -6.54 35.06
CA ALA A 175 9.81 -7.49 34.25
C ALA A 175 10.88 -6.81 33.37
N ASN A 176 12.02 -7.49 33.20
CA ASN A 176 13.01 -7.07 32.23
C ASN A 176 12.46 -7.28 30.81
N PRO A 177 12.35 -6.22 30.00
CA PRO A 177 11.88 -6.37 28.64
C PRO A 177 12.64 -7.42 27.81
N ALA A 178 13.92 -7.64 28.03
CA ALA A 178 14.72 -8.59 27.25
C ALA A 178 14.30 -10.05 27.45
N GLU A 179 13.63 -10.35 28.57
CA GLU A 179 13.16 -11.70 28.93
C GLU A 179 11.76 -12.00 28.42
N VAL A 180 11.10 -11.00 27.79
CA VAL A 180 9.75 -11.14 27.26
C VAL A 180 9.81 -11.26 25.75
N SER A 181 9.15 -12.29 25.20
CA SER A 181 8.99 -12.44 23.75
C SER A 181 7.52 -12.58 23.36
N VAL A 182 7.21 -12.21 22.11
CA VAL A 182 5.88 -12.30 21.53
C VAL A 182 5.96 -13.02 20.20
N SER A 183 4.97 -13.87 19.92
CA SER A 183 4.68 -14.38 18.59
C SER A 183 3.19 -14.21 18.27
N ILE A 184 2.86 -14.19 16.98
CA ILE A 184 1.49 -14.14 16.46
C ILE A 184 1.25 -15.47 15.74
N GLY A 185 0.33 -16.28 16.29
CA GLY A 185 0.23 -17.70 15.91
C GLY A 185 1.36 -18.55 16.50
N ASP A 186 1.25 -19.87 16.35
CA ASP A 186 2.29 -20.83 16.69
C ASP A 186 2.36 -21.97 15.67
N ALA A 187 3.37 -22.82 15.80
CA ALA A 187 3.57 -23.96 14.89
C ALA A 187 2.43 -25.00 14.94
N SER A 188 1.65 -25.05 16.03
CA SER A 188 0.52 -26.00 16.19
C SER A 188 -0.82 -25.41 15.76
N ASN A 189 -0.92 -24.09 15.65
CA ASN A 189 -2.14 -23.37 15.30
C ASN A 189 -1.81 -22.28 14.28
N ASN A 190 -1.50 -22.74 13.09
CA ASN A 190 -1.00 -21.91 12.01
C ASN A 190 -1.99 -20.81 11.60
N ILE A 191 -1.46 -19.60 11.48
CA ILE A 191 -2.15 -18.49 10.82
C ILE A 191 -1.78 -18.47 9.34
N THR A 192 -2.63 -17.87 8.52
CA THR A 192 -2.35 -17.70 7.10
C THR A 192 -1.26 -16.62 6.90
N LEU A 193 -0.18 -17.02 6.22
CA LEU A 193 0.93 -16.11 5.87
C LEU A 193 0.86 -15.59 4.44
N TRP A 194 -0.05 -16.11 3.62
CA TRP A 194 -0.13 -15.84 2.19
C TRP A 194 -1.48 -15.24 1.81
N GLY A 195 -1.43 -14.30 0.86
CA GLY A 195 -2.60 -13.70 0.24
C GLY A 195 -2.50 -13.67 -1.27
N ARG A 196 -3.61 -13.33 -1.91
CA ARG A 196 -3.69 -12.96 -3.31
C ARG A 196 -4.42 -11.64 -3.46
N LEU A 197 -4.06 -10.88 -4.48
CA LEU A 197 -4.73 -9.62 -4.77
C LEU A 197 -5.96 -9.86 -5.65
N ASN A 198 -7.11 -9.32 -5.20
CA ASN A 198 -8.27 -9.08 -6.06
C ASN A 198 -8.36 -7.56 -6.33
N PRO A 199 -7.98 -7.10 -7.53
CA PRO A 199 -7.90 -5.67 -7.83
C PRO A 199 -9.26 -4.94 -7.88
N LEU A 200 -10.37 -5.66 -7.81
CA LEU A 200 -11.72 -5.10 -7.86
C LEU A 200 -12.45 -5.16 -6.52
N LEU A 201 -11.81 -5.71 -5.48
CA LEU A 201 -12.46 -5.86 -4.17
C LEU A 201 -12.44 -4.52 -3.41
N VAL A 202 -13.63 -4.07 -3.01
CA VAL A 202 -13.85 -2.89 -2.18
C VAL A 202 -14.45 -3.32 -0.85
N ASP A 203 -13.98 -2.74 0.25
CA ASP A 203 -14.58 -2.96 1.56
C ASP A 203 -16.02 -2.41 1.57
N SER A 204 -17.00 -3.28 1.84
CA SER A 204 -18.43 -2.94 1.86
C SER A 204 -18.79 -1.93 2.96
N ASP A 205 -17.99 -1.88 4.04
CA ASP A 205 -18.29 -1.07 5.21
C ASP A 205 -17.99 0.43 5.00
N ASN A 206 -17.00 0.75 4.15
CA ASN A 206 -16.52 2.12 3.98
C ASN A 206 -16.25 2.53 2.53
N GLY A 207 -16.49 1.64 1.57
CA GLY A 207 -16.23 1.89 0.15
C GLY A 207 -14.73 2.02 -0.19
N LYS A 208 -13.83 1.67 0.74
CA LYS A 208 -12.40 1.72 0.53
C LYS A 208 -11.89 0.43 -0.09
N TYR A 209 -10.82 0.55 -0.84
CA TYR A 209 -10.19 -0.60 -1.47
C TYR A 209 -9.56 -1.53 -0.42
N SER A 210 -9.86 -2.84 -0.53
CA SER A 210 -9.34 -3.90 0.32
C SER A 210 -9.10 -5.17 -0.51
N GLY A 211 -8.09 -5.12 -1.38
CA GLY A 211 -7.89 -6.12 -2.43
C GLY A 211 -7.20 -7.40 -2.00
N LEU A 212 -6.53 -7.42 -0.85
CA LEU A 212 -5.78 -8.58 -0.40
C LEU A 212 -6.69 -9.58 0.33
N THR A 213 -6.72 -10.82 -0.14
CA THR A 213 -7.50 -11.93 0.44
C THR A 213 -6.58 -13.10 0.78
N VAL A 214 -7.00 -13.93 1.74
CA VAL A 214 -6.20 -15.09 2.20
C VAL A 214 -5.98 -16.15 1.12
N ARG A 215 -4.86 -16.84 1.21
CA ARG A 215 -4.50 -18.07 0.50
C ARG A 215 -4.26 -19.18 1.54
N ASP A 216 -5.33 -19.82 1.97
CA ASP A 216 -5.31 -20.91 2.94
C ASP A 216 -4.90 -22.27 2.37
N ASP A 217 -4.78 -22.36 1.04
CA ASP A 217 -4.20 -23.48 0.30
C ASP A 217 -2.65 -23.51 0.34
N LEU A 218 -2.01 -22.44 0.85
CA LEU A 218 -0.57 -22.35 1.05
C LEU A 218 -0.19 -22.58 2.52
N PRO A 219 1.07 -23.01 2.79
CA PRO A 219 1.50 -23.27 4.17
C PRO A 219 1.30 -22.06 5.09
N GLY A 220 0.61 -22.28 6.19
CA GLY A 220 0.51 -21.32 7.28
C GLY A 220 1.74 -21.35 8.17
N GLY A 221 1.71 -20.56 9.26
CA GLY A 221 2.81 -20.47 10.18
C GLY A 221 2.52 -19.54 11.36
N TYR A 222 3.55 -18.86 11.82
CA TYR A 222 3.46 -17.82 12.84
C TYR A 222 4.32 -16.63 12.42
N VAL A 223 4.07 -15.46 13.01
CA VAL A 223 4.87 -14.26 12.77
C VAL A 223 5.66 -13.91 14.05
N GLN A 224 6.96 -13.67 13.87
CA GLN A 224 7.81 -13.05 14.87
C GLN A 224 7.77 -11.53 14.66
N PRO A 225 7.10 -10.75 15.53
CA PRO A 225 6.89 -9.32 15.32
C PRO A 225 8.15 -8.50 15.63
N CYS A 226 8.21 -7.31 15.05
CA CYS A 226 9.24 -6.32 15.34
C CYS A 226 9.02 -5.72 16.73
N ARG A 227 10.05 -5.74 17.57
CA ARG A 227 10.02 -4.97 18.81
C ARG A 227 10.25 -3.49 18.51
N VAL A 228 9.36 -2.65 19.01
CA VAL A 228 9.40 -1.19 18.82
C VAL A 228 9.48 -0.47 20.14
N THR A 229 9.66 0.85 20.12
CA THR A 229 9.65 1.67 21.34
C THR A 229 8.38 1.40 22.14
N ALA A 230 8.56 1.06 23.41
CA ALA A 230 7.46 0.74 24.30
C ALA A 230 6.53 1.96 24.51
N SER A 231 5.23 1.71 24.45
CA SER A 231 4.23 2.71 24.83
C SER A 231 4.32 3.00 26.33
N SER A 232 3.88 4.19 26.76
CA SER A 232 3.85 4.57 28.18
C SER A 232 3.10 3.52 29.02
N GLY A 233 3.66 3.13 30.16
CA GLY A 233 3.08 2.12 31.04
C GLY A 233 3.17 0.68 30.51
N CYS A 234 4.01 0.42 29.48
CA CYS A 234 4.23 -0.91 28.95
C CYS A 234 5.67 -1.38 29.20
N VAL A 235 5.85 -2.68 29.40
CA VAL A 235 7.17 -3.33 29.47
C VAL A 235 7.80 -3.35 28.08
N SER A 236 7.01 -3.67 27.07
CA SER A 236 7.44 -3.71 25.67
C SER A 236 6.28 -3.51 24.71
N SER A 237 6.58 -3.09 23.49
CA SER A 237 5.63 -3.00 22.39
C SER A 237 6.20 -3.68 21.15
N TYR A 238 5.30 -4.26 20.35
CA TYR A 238 5.65 -5.00 19.13
C TYR A 238 4.73 -4.57 17.99
N GLU A 239 5.24 -4.57 16.77
CA GLU A 239 4.46 -4.34 15.55
C GLU A 239 4.63 -5.47 14.55
N ALA A 240 3.56 -5.78 13.82
CA ALA A 240 3.59 -6.74 12.71
C ALA A 240 2.61 -6.34 11.62
N LEU A 241 2.90 -6.82 10.41
CA LEU A 241 2.06 -6.75 9.22
C LEU A 241 1.49 -8.14 8.93
N LEU A 242 0.19 -8.22 8.81
CA LEU A 242 -0.52 -9.49 8.65
C LEU A 242 -1.39 -9.44 7.39
N ILE A 243 -1.50 -10.59 6.73
CA ILE A 243 -2.55 -10.80 5.73
C ILE A 243 -3.90 -10.62 6.43
N PRO A 244 -4.84 -9.82 5.85
CA PRO A 244 -6.17 -9.64 6.40
C PRO A 244 -6.88 -10.98 6.60
N GLN A 245 -7.20 -11.33 7.85
CA GLN A 245 -7.78 -12.63 8.20
C GLN A 245 -8.53 -12.62 9.53
N SER A 246 -9.28 -13.70 9.81
CA SER A 246 -9.87 -13.96 11.10
C SER A 246 -8.99 -14.87 11.95
N PHE A 247 -8.85 -14.51 13.22
CA PHE A 247 -8.16 -15.28 14.25
C PHE A 247 -9.13 -15.98 15.22
N ALA A 248 -10.43 -15.97 14.93
CA ALA A 248 -11.43 -16.61 15.77
C ALA A 248 -11.06 -18.10 16.03
N GLY A 249 -10.95 -18.48 17.29
CA GLY A 249 -10.57 -19.84 17.70
C GLY A 249 -9.11 -20.20 17.47
N LYS A 250 -8.26 -19.27 17.02
CA LYS A 250 -6.81 -19.48 16.82
C LYS A 250 -6.02 -18.73 17.89
N LYS A 251 -4.85 -19.26 18.29
CA LYS A 251 -3.92 -18.53 19.15
C LYS A 251 -3.40 -17.32 18.36
N MET A 252 -3.88 -16.14 18.70
CA MET A 252 -3.52 -14.90 18.01
C MET A 252 -2.25 -14.28 18.60
N ILE A 253 -2.22 -14.09 19.90
CA ILE A 253 -1.08 -13.48 20.61
C ILE A 253 -0.54 -14.50 21.61
N ILE A 254 0.76 -14.76 21.54
CA ILE A 254 1.45 -15.62 22.49
C ILE A 254 2.57 -14.80 23.13
N VAL A 255 2.56 -14.74 24.46
CA VAL A 255 3.62 -14.11 25.26
C VAL A 255 4.39 -15.20 25.98
N THR A 256 5.72 -15.19 25.82
CA THR A 256 6.61 -16.08 26.58
C THR A 256 7.39 -15.25 27.59
N TYR A 257 7.33 -15.66 28.85
CA TYR A 257 8.05 -15.04 29.96
C TYR A 257 8.35 -16.09 31.06
N ASP A 258 9.55 -16.08 31.59
CA ASP A 258 10.00 -17.03 32.63
C ASP A 258 9.72 -18.51 32.27
N GLY A 259 10.03 -18.89 31.01
CA GLY A 259 9.81 -20.25 30.49
C GLY A 259 8.35 -20.64 30.31
N LYS A 260 7.39 -19.78 30.60
CA LYS A 260 5.95 -20.03 30.47
C LYS A 260 5.39 -19.33 29.27
N GLN A 261 4.40 -19.97 28.62
CA GLN A 261 3.65 -19.39 27.50
C GLN A 261 2.23 -19.04 27.93
N TYR A 262 1.82 -17.83 27.57
CA TYR A 262 0.47 -17.31 27.77
C TYR A 262 -0.12 -17.01 26.40
N SER A 263 -1.33 -17.47 26.11
CA SER A 263 -1.94 -17.27 24.80
C SER A 263 -3.30 -16.58 24.89
N TYR A 264 -3.59 -15.76 23.90
CA TYR A 264 -4.88 -15.16 23.65
C TYR A 264 -5.52 -15.80 22.42
N ILE A 265 -6.74 -16.28 22.57
CA ILE A 265 -7.56 -16.89 21.54
C ILE A 265 -8.86 -16.08 21.47
N PRO A 266 -9.03 -15.22 20.47
CA PRO A 266 -10.27 -14.44 20.34
C PRO A 266 -11.44 -15.34 19.95
N GLU A 267 -12.62 -15.02 20.48
CA GLU A 267 -13.86 -15.73 20.15
C GLU A 267 -14.44 -15.22 18.82
N SER A 268 -15.27 -16.05 18.20
CA SER A 268 -16.00 -15.66 16.99
C SER A 268 -16.96 -14.51 17.29
N GLY A 269 -17.01 -13.52 16.42
CA GLY A 269 -17.87 -12.34 16.57
C GLY A 269 -17.24 -11.21 17.37
N GLN A 270 -16.10 -11.42 18.02
CA GLN A 270 -15.35 -10.32 18.65
C GLN A 270 -14.67 -9.48 17.57
N PRO A 271 -14.80 -8.13 17.61
CA PRO A 271 -14.18 -7.24 16.61
C PRO A 271 -12.66 -7.45 16.51
N GLU A 272 -11.99 -7.74 17.63
CA GLU A 272 -10.56 -7.99 17.73
C GLU A 272 -10.11 -9.29 17.07
N ALA A 273 -11.03 -10.22 16.81
CA ALA A 273 -10.71 -11.47 16.15
C ALA A 273 -10.39 -11.32 14.66
N THR A 274 -10.73 -10.19 14.04
CA THR A 274 -10.51 -9.97 12.60
C THR A 274 -9.59 -8.78 12.37
N VAL A 275 -8.55 -8.98 11.59
CA VAL A 275 -7.67 -7.91 11.10
C VAL A 275 -8.01 -7.61 9.65
N LYS A 276 -8.18 -6.31 9.34
CA LYS A 276 -8.59 -5.82 8.02
C LYS A 276 -7.43 -5.13 7.32
N GLY A 277 -7.34 -5.29 6.00
CA GLY A 277 -6.35 -4.61 5.15
C GLY A 277 -6.51 -3.09 5.18
N GLY A 278 -5.40 -2.36 5.20
CA GLY A 278 -5.41 -0.91 5.29
C GLY A 278 -5.79 -0.33 6.65
N TYR A 279 -5.87 -1.18 7.69
CA TYR A 279 -6.16 -0.74 9.06
C TYR A 279 -4.99 -1.03 10.00
N ARG A 280 -4.83 -0.14 10.98
CA ARG A 280 -3.96 -0.33 12.13
C ARG A 280 -4.81 -0.63 13.35
N ARG A 281 -4.44 -1.67 14.12
CA ARG A 281 -5.11 -2.05 15.35
C ARG A 281 -4.11 -2.20 16.48
N GLU A 282 -4.48 -1.70 17.67
CA GLU A 282 -3.70 -1.87 18.89
C GLU A 282 -4.35 -2.89 19.82
N TYR A 283 -3.53 -3.70 20.46
CA TYR A 283 -3.89 -4.65 21.49
C TYR A 283 -3.14 -4.31 22.77
N ASN A 284 -3.86 -3.98 23.83
CA ASN A 284 -3.29 -3.80 25.16
C ASN A 284 -3.42 -5.10 25.92
N VAL A 285 -2.30 -5.69 26.33
CA VAL A 285 -2.20 -7.04 26.87
C VAL A 285 -1.67 -6.99 28.28
N VAL A 286 -2.43 -7.55 29.23
CA VAL A 286 -2.00 -7.83 30.61
C VAL A 286 -1.79 -9.33 30.76
N VAL A 287 -0.60 -9.72 31.20
CA VAL A 287 -0.27 -11.13 31.49
C VAL A 287 -0.66 -11.46 32.92
N ASN A 288 -1.63 -12.34 33.10
CA ASN A 288 -2.11 -12.82 34.38
C ASN A 288 -1.58 -14.24 34.66
N LYS A 289 -1.67 -14.72 35.91
CA LYS A 289 -1.21 -16.04 36.28
C LYS A 289 -1.90 -17.18 35.49
N LEU A 290 -3.13 -16.94 35.02
CA LEU A 290 -3.95 -17.96 34.33
C LEU A 290 -4.10 -17.71 32.83
N GLY A 291 -3.55 -16.62 32.26
CA GLY A 291 -3.68 -16.29 30.83
C GLY A 291 -3.49 -14.83 30.51
N LEU A 292 -3.93 -14.42 29.33
CA LEU A 292 -3.88 -13.03 28.86
C LEU A 292 -5.26 -12.36 28.98
N SER A 293 -5.27 -11.15 29.52
CA SER A 293 -6.38 -10.22 29.37
C SER A 293 -6.01 -9.25 28.23
N VAL A 294 -6.82 -9.22 27.19
CA VAL A 294 -6.59 -8.39 26.01
C VAL A 294 -7.74 -7.41 25.84
N SER A 295 -7.41 -6.14 25.74
CA SER A 295 -8.37 -5.10 25.34
C SER A 295 -7.92 -4.50 24.00
N SER A 296 -8.88 -4.31 23.10
CA SER A 296 -8.59 -3.58 21.87
C SER A 296 -8.36 -2.10 22.21
N GLY A 297 -7.24 -1.57 21.73
CA GLY A 297 -6.94 -0.16 21.72
C GLY A 297 -7.55 0.52 20.48
N ASN A 298 -6.89 1.57 20.02
CA ASN A 298 -7.33 2.35 18.87
C ASN A 298 -7.35 1.50 17.58
N ILE A 299 -8.43 1.67 16.80
CA ILE A 299 -8.50 1.22 15.41
C ILE A 299 -8.47 2.49 14.55
N SER A 300 -7.53 2.59 13.63
CA SER A 300 -7.44 3.71 12.70
C SER A 300 -7.21 3.18 11.28
N GLY A 301 -7.74 3.89 10.29
CA GLY A 301 -7.40 3.63 8.90
C GLY A 301 -5.91 3.93 8.69
N TRP A 302 -5.21 3.03 8.06
CA TRP A 302 -3.79 3.22 7.75
C TRP A 302 -3.61 4.10 6.50
N ASN A 303 -4.60 4.06 5.60
CA ASN A 303 -4.62 4.84 4.37
C ASN A 303 -5.23 6.24 4.52
N ASP A 304 -5.69 6.63 5.70
CA ASP A 304 -6.49 7.87 5.90
C ASP A 304 -5.66 9.11 6.21
N GLY A 305 -4.32 9.03 6.26
CA GLY A 305 -3.43 10.18 6.44
C GLY A 305 -3.58 10.93 7.77
N GLY A 306 -4.38 10.46 8.71
CA GLY A 306 -4.63 11.13 9.97
C GLY A 306 -4.85 10.18 11.14
N SER A 307 -4.20 10.44 12.26
CA SER A 307 -4.52 9.84 13.55
C SER A 307 -5.80 10.47 14.08
N THR A 308 -6.95 9.91 13.78
CA THR A 308 -8.09 10.12 14.63
C THR A 308 -7.95 9.20 15.83
N SER A 309 -7.55 9.74 16.98
CA SER A 309 -7.65 9.08 18.26
C SER A 309 -9.14 8.93 18.60
N GLY A 310 -9.76 7.91 18.03
CA GLY A 310 -11.11 7.50 18.36
C GLY A 310 -11.04 6.31 19.29
N SER A 311 -11.55 6.41 20.50
CA SER A 311 -11.86 5.24 21.31
C SER A 311 -12.71 4.30 20.47
N ALA A 312 -12.38 3.00 20.46
CA ALA A 312 -13.07 1.99 19.69
C ALA A 312 -14.50 1.76 20.19
N ASN A 313 -15.38 2.68 19.87
CA ASN A 313 -16.81 2.47 19.77
C ASN A 313 -17.18 2.73 18.32
N LEU A 314 -17.23 1.67 17.56
CA LEU A 314 -17.73 1.68 16.19
C LEU A 314 -19.23 2.07 16.23
N LYS A 315 -19.53 3.37 16.23
CA LYS A 315 -20.89 3.85 15.95
C LYS A 315 -21.09 3.75 14.45
N ILE A 316 -21.66 2.65 14.03
CA ILE A 316 -22.24 2.50 12.69
C ILE A 316 -23.34 3.56 12.56
N LYS A 317 -23.08 4.63 11.80
CA LYS A 317 -24.14 5.53 11.33
C LYS A 317 -24.86 4.83 10.20
N PHE A 318 -26.04 4.29 10.49
CA PHE A 318 -27.01 3.96 9.44
C PHE A 318 -27.46 5.27 8.78
N ARG A 319 -27.40 5.32 7.47
CA ARG A 319 -28.07 6.34 6.68
C ARG A 319 -29.57 6.09 6.85
N ASN A 320 -30.27 6.97 7.55
CA ASN A 320 -31.72 7.03 7.45
C ASN A 320 -32.07 7.58 6.05
N GLU A 321 -32.93 6.86 5.35
CA GLU A 321 -33.55 7.30 4.10
C GLU A 321 -34.36 8.59 4.29
#